data_3d18223765e02347ba05d5c7c0b6006c
#
_entry.id   3d18223765e02347ba05d5c7c0b6006c
#
_cell.length_a   1.000
_cell.length_b   1.000
_cell.length_c   1.000
_cell.angle_alpha   90.00
_cell.angle_beta   90.00
_cell.angle_gamma   90.00
#
_symmetry.space_group_name_H-M   'P 1'
#
loop_
_entity.id
_entity.type
_entity.pdbx_description
1 polymer ?
#
loop_
_entity_poly.entity_id
_entity_poly.type
_entity_poly.pdbx_seq_one_letter_code
_entity_poly.pdbx_strand_id
1 'polypeptide(L)'
;MEAGLLTSKVTEELSGLVASQTNSTLLWAHNDSGDQNTLYLLDKQGNNKGLATLENATNRDWEDIAYASFADGNYLYIGDIGDNTAVYDDYVIYRAKEPMLTGTLPFSFSLKTEKITFHYADGKYDAECLLIDHQTKDLYIVTKREAKSRLYRLPYPQSFTTLNTAQFVTELPFNYCTAGDISADNQDILLKNYQQVFYWKRRSGETLADVFKREPTLLTYPADQERQGEAIAWATDASGFYTVGEKLAGFDEKQELFFYKKK
;
A
#
# COMPACT_ATOMS: atom_id res chain seq x y z
N MET A 1 -10.06 -13.98 13.28
CA MET A 1 -8.69 -13.87 12.74
C MET A 1 -8.29 -15.24 12.23
N GLU A 2 -7.81 -15.31 11.02
CA GLU A 2 -7.22 -16.49 10.39
C GLU A 2 -5.81 -16.09 9.98
N ALA A 3 -4.85 -17.01 10.01
CA ALA A 3 -3.47 -16.72 9.64
C ALA A 3 -2.95 -17.73 8.62
N GLY A 4 -2.18 -17.24 7.66
CA GLY A 4 -1.37 -18.02 6.74
C GLY A 4 0.11 -17.82 7.04
N LEU A 5 0.93 -18.82 6.86
CA LEU A 5 2.36 -18.76 7.14
C LEU A 5 3.14 -18.42 5.86
N LEU A 6 3.88 -17.32 5.87
CA LEU A 6 4.85 -17.01 4.81
C LEU A 6 6.10 -17.87 5.04
N THR A 7 6.39 -18.70 4.05
CA THR A 7 7.55 -19.62 4.11
C THR A 7 8.63 -19.26 3.10
N SER A 8 8.36 -18.28 2.25
CA SER A 8 9.29 -17.84 1.20
C SER A 8 10.31 -16.86 1.75
N LYS A 9 11.59 -17.16 1.58
CA LYS A 9 12.68 -16.27 1.98
C LYS A 9 12.74 -14.96 1.16
N VAL A 10 12.11 -14.93 0.00
CA VAL A 10 12.10 -13.73 -0.85
C VAL A 10 11.05 -12.69 -0.45
N THR A 11 10.27 -12.95 0.60
CA THR A 11 9.22 -12.07 1.10
C THR A 11 9.39 -11.76 2.60
N GLU A 12 10.63 -11.77 3.10
CA GLU A 12 10.92 -11.54 4.53
C GLU A 12 10.76 -10.06 4.94
N GLU A 13 10.91 -9.12 4.01
CA GLU A 13 10.84 -7.67 4.24
C GLU A 13 9.60 -7.05 3.56
N LEU A 14 8.41 -7.71 3.68
CA LEU A 14 7.18 -7.21 3.06
C LEU A 14 6.74 -5.89 3.66
N SER A 15 6.69 -4.86 2.82
CA SER A 15 6.22 -3.52 3.15
C SER A 15 4.84 -3.23 2.54
N GLY A 16 4.59 -3.55 1.27
CA GLY A 16 3.32 -3.28 0.60
C GLY A 16 2.48 -4.52 0.31
N LEU A 17 1.14 -4.38 0.37
CA LEU A 17 0.18 -5.43 0.07
C LEU A 17 -1.09 -4.86 -0.57
N VAL A 18 -1.60 -5.51 -1.65
CA VAL A 18 -2.90 -5.17 -2.23
C VAL A 18 -3.57 -6.39 -2.85
N ALA A 19 -4.89 -6.50 -2.75
CA ALA A 19 -5.61 -7.61 -3.37
C ALA A 19 -5.65 -7.48 -4.90
N SER A 20 -5.35 -8.57 -5.62
CA SER A 20 -5.44 -8.61 -7.07
C SER A 20 -6.89 -8.43 -7.53
N GLN A 21 -7.09 -7.55 -8.51
CA GLN A 21 -8.41 -7.29 -9.11
C GLN A 21 -8.71 -8.22 -10.29
N THR A 22 -7.71 -8.93 -10.80
CA THR A 22 -7.86 -9.92 -11.88
C THR A 22 -7.97 -11.34 -11.37
N ASN A 23 -7.58 -11.60 -10.11
CA ASN A 23 -7.76 -12.89 -9.44
C ASN A 23 -7.93 -12.71 -7.93
N SER A 24 -9.17 -12.77 -7.45
CA SER A 24 -9.53 -12.53 -6.04
C SER A 24 -8.96 -13.53 -5.02
N THR A 25 -8.25 -14.57 -5.48
CA THR A 25 -7.56 -15.53 -4.59
C THR A 25 -6.10 -15.14 -4.31
N LEU A 26 -5.59 -14.08 -4.96
CA LEU A 26 -4.21 -13.65 -4.90
C LEU A 26 -4.09 -12.22 -4.38
N LEU A 27 -2.91 -11.96 -3.81
CA LEU A 27 -2.47 -10.66 -3.33
C LEU A 27 -1.16 -10.29 -4.04
N TRP A 28 -1.00 -9.04 -4.42
CA TRP A 28 0.26 -8.45 -4.81
C TRP A 28 0.97 -7.91 -3.57
N ALA A 29 2.27 -8.12 -3.50
CA ALA A 29 3.12 -7.64 -2.43
C ALA A 29 4.48 -7.22 -2.96
N HIS A 30 5.21 -6.40 -2.22
CA HIS A 30 6.61 -6.09 -2.46
C HIS A 30 7.37 -6.00 -1.14
N ASN A 31 8.69 -6.12 -1.22
CA ASN A 31 9.57 -5.84 -0.11
C ASN A 31 9.92 -4.34 -0.07
N ASP A 32 10.42 -3.94 1.08
CA ASP A 32 11.02 -2.65 1.36
C ASP A 32 12.31 -2.40 0.55
N SER A 33 13.06 -1.39 0.90
CA SER A 33 14.33 -1.00 0.31
C SER A 33 15.36 -2.15 0.28
N GLY A 34 16.23 -2.11 -0.74
CA GLY A 34 17.28 -3.13 -0.89
C GLY A 34 16.90 -4.37 -1.71
N ASP A 35 15.62 -4.59 -1.99
CA ASP A 35 15.17 -5.61 -2.93
C ASP A 35 15.20 -5.08 -4.38
N GLN A 36 14.95 -5.99 -5.33
CA GLN A 36 14.84 -5.65 -6.73
C GLN A 36 13.48 -5.01 -7.04
N ASN A 37 13.33 -4.51 -8.26
CA ASN A 37 12.09 -3.96 -8.80
C ASN A 37 11.04 -5.06 -9.07
N THR A 38 10.67 -5.80 -8.01
CA THR A 38 9.87 -7.02 -8.11
C THR A 38 8.62 -6.95 -7.23
N LEU A 39 7.46 -7.28 -7.83
CA LEU A 39 6.24 -7.60 -7.11
C LEU A 39 6.12 -9.11 -6.96
N TYR A 40 5.66 -9.56 -5.82
CA TYR A 40 5.37 -10.97 -5.53
C TYR A 40 3.87 -11.22 -5.53
N LEU A 41 3.47 -12.42 -5.92
CA LEU A 41 2.09 -12.91 -5.85
C LEU A 41 1.97 -13.91 -4.72
N LEU A 42 1.10 -13.62 -3.76
CA LEU A 42 0.81 -14.51 -2.63
C LEU A 42 -0.61 -15.04 -2.74
N ASP A 43 -0.85 -16.27 -2.33
CA ASP A 43 -2.21 -16.70 -2.05
C ASP A 43 -2.65 -16.27 -0.64
N LYS A 44 -3.92 -16.46 -0.31
CA LYS A 44 -4.50 -16.12 0.99
C LYS A 44 -3.92 -16.91 2.18
N GLN A 45 -3.11 -17.92 1.91
CA GLN A 45 -2.36 -18.70 2.89
C GLN A 45 -0.90 -18.26 3.01
N GLY A 46 -0.48 -17.21 2.29
CA GLY A 46 0.88 -16.67 2.31
C GLY A 46 1.88 -17.42 1.41
N ASN A 47 1.42 -18.38 0.58
CA ASN A 47 2.31 -19.07 -0.33
C ASN A 47 2.64 -18.20 -1.55
N ASN A 48 3.90 -18.14 -1.94
CA ASN A 48 4.33 -17.47 -3.16
C ASN A 48 3.82 -18.22 -4.41
N LYS A 49 3.11 -17.51 -5.28
CA LYS A 49 2.51 -18.01 -6.53
C LYS A 49 3.13 -17.41 -7.79
N GLY A 50 4.13 -16.57 -7.64
CA GLY A 50 4.84 -15.97 -8.75
C GLY A 50 5.37 -14.60 -8.46
N LEU A 51 5.86 -13.96 -9.50
CA LEU A 51 6.46 -12.62 -9.42
C LEU A 51 6.21 -11.82 -10.71
N ALA A 52 6.36 -10.51 -10.61
CA ALA A 52 6.39 -9.59 -11.73
C ALA A 52 7.56 -8.62 -11.58
N THR A 53 8.44 -8.57 -12.57
CA THR A 53 9.51 -7.57 -12.65
C THR A 53 8.97 -6.30 -13.30
N LEU A 54 9.16 -5.15 -12.68
CA LEU A 54 8.74 -3.86 -13.20
C LEU A 54 9.83 -3.26 -14.10
N GLU A 55 9.55 -3.16 -15.41
CA GLU A 55 10.49 -2.55 -16.36
C GLU A 55 10.65 -1.05 -16.07
N ASN A 56 11.90 -0.56 -16.12
CA ASN A 56 12.25 0.85 -15.89
C ASN A 56 11.87 1.38 -14.48
N ALA A 57 11.70 0.49 -13.51
CA ALA A 57 11.56 0.83 -12.10
C ALA A 57 12.85 0.48 -11.33
N THR A 58 13.06 1.18 -10.24
CA THR A 58 14.08 0.87 -9.23
C THR A 58 13.40 0.85 -7.88
N ASN A 59 13.78 -0.05 -7.00
CA ASN A 59 13.38 0.01 -5.60
C ASN A 59 14.44 0.82 -4.85
N ARG A 60 14.17 2.11 -4.63
CA ARG A 60 14.99 2.96 -3.78
C ARG A 60 14.54 2.81 -2.32
N ASP A 61 13.22 2.94 -2.12
CA ASP A 61 12.57 2.85 -0.81
C ASP A 61 11.05 2.65 -1.03
N TRP A 62 10.67 1.42 -1.49
CA TRP A 62 9.28 1.09 -1.76
C TRP A 62 8.53 0.80 -0.46
N GLU A 63 7.45 1.52 -0.22
CA GLU A 63 6.74 1.48 1.05
C GLU A 63 5.33 0.92 0.96
N ASP A 64 4.58 1.25 -0.08
CA ASP A 64 3.18 0.79 -0.18
C ASP A 64 2.76 0.57 -1.63
N ILE A 65 1.70 -0.23 -1.80
CA ILE A 65 1.12 -0.55 -3.10
C ILE A 65 -0.40 -0.38 -3.05
N ALA A 66 -0.94 0.34 -4.02
CA ALA A 66 -2.38 0.55 -4.18
C ALA A 66 -2.84 0.16 -5.59
N TYR A 67 -4.15 0.11 -5.82
CA TYR A 67 -4.68 -0.13 -7.15
C TYR A 67 -5.74 0.90 -7.55
N ALA A 68 -5.95 1.06 -8.86
CA ALA A 68 -7.12 1.75 -9.39
C ALA A 68 -7.63 1.09 -10.66
N SER A 69 -8.96 1.06 -10.82
CA SER A 69 -9.62 0.58 -12.03
C SER A 69 -9.92 1.75 -12.97
N PHE A 70 -9.61 1.56 -14.26
CA PHE A 70 -9.90 2.47 -15.34
C PHE A 70 -10.70 1.75 -16.43
N ALA A 71 -11.18 2.46 -17.41
CA ALA A 71 -11.98 1.88 -18.52
C ALA A 71 -11.20 0.81 -19.33
N ASP A 72 -9.87 0.93 -19.37
CA ASP A 72 -8.96 0.03 -20.09
C ASP A 72 -8.31 -1.06 -19.24
N GLY A 73 -8.62 -1.13 -17.95
CA GLY A 73 -8.14 -2.17 -17.02
C GLY A 73 -7.78 -1.66 -15.64
N ASN A 74 -7.24 -2.56 -14.83
CA ASN A 74 -6.74 -2.27 -13.50
C ASN A 74 -5.26 -1.90 -13.55
N TYR A 75 -4.83 -1.03 -12.66
CA TYR A 75 -3.45 -0.59 -12.54
C TYR A 75 -2.99 -0.69 -11.09
N LEU A 76 -1.78 -1.16 -10.91
CA LEU A 76 -1.04 -1.16 -9.64
C LEU A 76 -0.21 0.13 -9.57
N TYR A 77 -0.15 0.71 -8.40
CA TYR A 77 0.65 1.89 -8.09
C TYR A 77 1.58 1.55 -6.94
N ILE A 78 2.87 1.68 -7.15
CA ILE A 78 3.91 1.33 -6.20
C ILE A 78 4.60 2.61 -5.74
N GLY A 79 4.57 2.88 -4.46
CA GLY A 79 5.12 4.07 -3.85
C GLY A 79 6.60 3.90 -3.51
N ASP A 80 7.48 4.49 -4.31
CA ASP A 80 8.91 4.69 -4.02
C ASP A 80 9.04 6.02 -3.27
N ILE A 81 8.55 6.04 -2.02
CA ILE A 81 8.19 7.23 -1.24
C ILE A 81 8.89 7.34 0.11
N GLY A 82 9.62 6.31 0.53
CA GLY A 82 10.43 6.32 1.74
C GLY A 82 11.60 7.31 1.64
N ASP A 83 11.91 7.96 2.75
CA ASP A 83 13.02 8.89 2.90
C ASP A 83 13.32 9.11 4.39
N ASN A 84 13.84 8.09 5.03
CA ASN A 84 14.10 8.03 6.48
C ASN A 84 14.82 9.25 7.07
N THR A 85 15.51 10.00 6.23
CA THR A 85 16.28 11.19 6.64
C THR A 85 15.80 12.51 6.00
N ALA A 86 14.72 12.45 5.22
CA ALA A 86 14.09 13.58 4.55
C ALA A 86 15.06 14.41 3.70
N VAL A 87 15.83 13.72 2.82
CA VAL A 87 16.89 14.35 2.02
C VAL A 87 16.56 14.45 0.53
N TYR A 88 15.62 13.65 0.03
CA TYR A 88 15.32 13.61 -1.40
C TYR A 88 14.55 14.85 -1.86
N ASP A 89 14.86 15.30 -3.07
CA ASP A 89 14.16 16.43 -3.70
C ASP A 89 12.87 16.01 -4.40
N ASP A 90 12.80 14.74 -4.78
CA ASP A 90 11.64 14.14 -5.42
C ASP A 90 11.43 12.67 -5.03
N TYR A 91 10.21 12.22 -5.24
CA TYR A 91 9.70 10.89 -4.97
C TYR A 91 9.03 10.33 -6.21
N VAL A 92 8.81 9.02 -6.24
CA VAL A 92 8.25 8.36 -7.40
C VAL A 92 7.11 7.45 -7.02
N ILE A 93 6.07 7.45 -7.83
CA ILE A 93 5.06 6.40 -7.84
C ILE A 93 5.12 5.73 -9.21
N TYR A 94 5.40 4.43 -9.24
CA TYR A 94 5.34 3.63 -10.46
C TYR A 94 3.92 3.15 -10.69
N ARG A 95 3.44 3.25 -11.93
CA ARG A 95 2.15 2.70 -12.36
C ARG A 95 2.36 1.59 -13.37
N ALA A 96 1.79 0.42 -13.13
CA ALA A 96 1.83 -0.72 -14.04
C ALA A 96 0.43 -1.29 -14.25
N LYS A 97 0.11 -1.69 -15.49
CA LYS A 97 -1.16 -2.36 -15.76
C LYS A 97 -1.15 -3.76 -15.15
N GLU A 98 -2.15 -4.07 -14.33
CA GLU A 98 -2.30 -5.39 -13.74
C GLU A 98 -2.56 -6.43 -14.85
N PRO A 99 -1.78 -7.52 -14.93
CA PRO A 99 -1.98 -8.56 -15.92
C PRO A 99 -3.17 -9.45 -15.56
N MET A 100 -3.75 -10.11 -16.57
CA MET A 100 -4.71 -11.17 -16.31
C MET A 100 -3.99 -12.38 -15.70
N LEU A 101 -4.32 -12.70 -14.46
CA LEU A 101 -3.73 -13.81 -13.71
C LEU A 101 -4.43 -15.14 -14.03
N THR A 102 -4.26 -15.58 -15.27
CA THR A 102 -4.77 -16.86 -15.80
C THR A 102 -3.61 -17.68 -16.33
N GLY A 103 -3.66 -19.01 -16.17
CA GLY A 103 -2.62 -19.90 -16.67
C GLY A 103 -2.00 -20.77 -15.58
N THR A 104 -0.77 -21.23 -15.84
CA THR A 104 -0.06 -22.19 -14.99
C THR A 104 0.80 -21.49 -13.96
N LEU A 105 0.75 -21.95 -12.72
CA LEU A 105 1.62 -21.49 -11.63
C LEU A 105 3.02 -22.12 -11.71
N PRO A 106 4.09 -21.43 -11.25
CA PRO A 106 4.09 -20.06 -10.75
C PRO A 106 3.98 -19.04 -11.87
N PHE A 107 3.36 -17.89 -11.61
CA PHE A 107 3.32 -16.77 -12.56
C PHE A 107 4.69 -16.08 -12.68
N SER A 108 5.01 -15.63 -13.89
CA SER A 108 6.18 -14.78 -14.13
C SER A 108 5.85 -13.76 -15.21
N PHE A 109 5.97 -12.48 -14.88
CA PHE A 109 5.64 -11.38 -15.76
C PHE A 109 6.78 -10.36 -15.83
N SER A 110 6.84 -9.63 -16.94
CA SER A 110 7.56 -8.36 -17.03
C SER A 110 6.50 -7.29 -17.33
N LEU A 111 6.39 -6.30 -16.47
CA LEU A 111 5.35 -5.27 -16.54
C LEU A 111 5.99 -3.92 -16.89
N LYS A 112 5.50 -3.30 -17.95
CA LYS A 112 5.88 -1.93 -18.30
C LYS A 112 5.35 -0.96 -17.26
N THR A 113 6.18 -0.03 -16.83
CA THR A 113 5.80 1.01 -15.89
C THR A 113 5.74 2.39 -16.52
N GLU A 114 4.85 3.20 -16.00
CA GLU A 114 4.84 4.65 -16.14
C GLU A 114 5.32 5.25 -14.81
N LYS A 115 6.03 6.36 -14.87
CA LYS A 115 6.66 7.00 -13.72
C LYS A 115 5.96 8.32 -13.41
N ILE A 116 5.40 8.45 -12.21
CA ILE A 116 4.84 9.69 -11.66
C ILE A 116 5.86 10.25 -10.68
N THR A 117 6.62 11.27 -11.10
CA THR A 117 7.58 11.95 -10.23
C THR A 117 6.87 13.12 -9.55
N PHE A 118 7.06 13.26 -8.25
CA PHE A 118 6.45 14.34 -7.48
C PHE A 118 7.37 14.86 -6.37
N HIS A 119 7.04 16.05 -5.85
CA HIS A 119 7.61 16.62 -4.64
C HIS A 119 6.48 17.11 -3.72
N TYR A 120 6.77 17.29 -2.45
CA TYR A 120 5.86 17.97 -1.53
C TYR A 120 5.97 19.48 -1.68
N ALA A 121 4.85 20.21 -1.59
CA ALA A 121 4.82 21.66 -1.75
C ALA A 121 5.57 22.41 -0.62
N ASP A 122 5.75 21.80 0.53
CA ASP A 122 6.16 22.43 1.77
C ASP A 122 7.33 21.74 2.51
N GLY A 123 7.99 20.79 1.88
CA GLY A 123 9.14 20.13 2.50
C GLY A 123 9.56 18.82 1.85
N LYS A 124 10.22 17.99 2.64
CA LYS A 124 10.65 16.63 2.33
C LYS A 124 10.20 15.74 3.47
N TYR A 125 9.65 14.60 3.16
CA TYR A 125 9.04 13.74 4.17
C TYR A 125 9.28 12.27 3.86
N ASP A 126 9.49 11.52 4.91
CA ASP A 126 9.39 10.07 4.90
C ASP A 126 7.91 9.66 4.88
N ALA A 127 7.50 8.86 3.91
CA ALA A 127 6.12 8.44 3.77
C ALA A 127 6.03 6.95 3.49
N GLU A 128 5.07 6.27 4.12
CA GLU A 128 4.94 4.82 4.06
C GLU A 128 3.50 4.35 3.73
N CYS A 129 2.65 5.24 3.25
CA CYS A 129 1.31 4.85 2.86
C CYS A 129 0.88 5.57 1.58
N LEU A 130 0.35 4.80 0.65
CA LEU A 130 -0.17 5.25 -0.63
C LEU A 130 -1.62 4.81 -0.80
N LEU A 131 -2.55 5.76 -0.93
CA LEU A 131 -3.96 5.50 -1.19
C LEU A 131 -4.38 6.05 -2.53
N ILE A 132 -5.39 5.44 -3.15
CA ILE A 132 -6.02 5.98 -4.37
C ILE A 132 -7.52 6.11 -4.13
N ASP A 133 -8.06 7.31 -4.32
CA ASP A 133 -9.50 7.49 -4.39
C ASP A 133 -10.03 6.88 -5.69
N HIS A 134 -10.76 5.78 -5.60
CA HIS A 134 -11.28 5.07 -6.77
C HIS A 134 -12.29 5.89 -7.58
N GLN A 135 -12.83 6.97 -7.01
CA GLN A 135 -13.76 7.87 -7.71
C GLN A 135 -13.03 8.99 -8.45
N THR A 136 -12.12 9.71 -7.80
CA THR A 136 -11.43 10.88 -8.36
C THR A 136 -10.11 10.51 -9.04
N LYS A 137 -9.52 9.36 -8.72
CA LYS A 137 -8.16 8.93 -9.11
C LYS A 137 -7.04 9.81 -8.55
N ASP A 138 -7.36 10.61 -7.56
CA ASP A 138 -6.34 11.30 -6.79
C ASP A 138 -5.52 10.29 -5.98
N LEU A 139 -4.22 10.53 -5.91
CA LEU A 139 -3.34 9.79 -5.02
C LEU A 139 -3.24 10.54 -3.70
N TYR A 140 -3.20 9.78 -2.61
CA TYR A 140 -2.97 10.31 -1.27
C TYR A 140 -1.77 9.62 -0.67
N ILE A 141 -0.88 10.41 -0.06
CA ILE A 141 0.36 9.96 0.53
C ILE A 141 0.34 10.35 2.00
N VAL A 142 0.69 9.41 2.89
CA VAL A 142 0.70 9.65 4.34
C VAL A 142 2.12 9.50 4.86
N THR A 143 2.59 10.55 5.55
CA THR A 143 3.94 10.58 6.12
C THR A 143 4.03 9.79 7.43
N LYS A 144 5.23 9.38 7.81
CA LYS A 144 5.48 8.52 8.98
C LYS A 144 6.02 9.28 10.18
N ARG A 145 7.06 10.11 10.01
CA ARG A 145 7.95 10.51 11.11
C ARG A 145 7.59 11.79 11.84
N GLU A 146 6.59 12.54 11.38
CA GLU A 146 6.15 13.75 12.04
C GLU A 146 5.44 13.44 13.37
N ALA A 147 5.32 14.43 14.25
CA ALA A 147 4.58 14.32 15.52
C ALA A 147 3.14 13.83 15.33
N LYS A 148 2.58 14.14 14.16
CA LYS A 148 1.34 13.59 13.60
C LYS A 148 1.59 13.30 12.13
N SER A 149 1.20 12.13 11.66
CA SER A 149 1.27 11.80 10.23
C SER A 149 0.49 12.83 9.40
N ARG A 150 1.08 13.26 8.29
CA ARG A 150 0.51 14.29 7.41
C ARG A 150 -0.03 13.63 6.15
N LEU A 151 -1.23 14.03 5.75
CA LEU A 151 -1.86 13.58 4.52
C LEU A 151 -1.60 14.60 3.41
N TYR A 152 -1.09 14.11 2.29
CA TYR A 152 -0.90 14.87 1.07
C TYR A 152 -1.76 14.31 -0.05
N ARG A 153 -2.20 15.18 -0.97
CA ARG A 153 -2.96 14.83 -2.16
C ARG A 153 -2.17 15.17 -3.41
N LEU A 154 -2.08 14.23 -4.33
CA LEU A 154 -1.59 14.41 -5.69
C LEU A 154 -2.77 14.31 -6.65
N PRO A 155 -3.30 15.45 -7.16
CA PRO A 155 -4.54 15.46 -7.92
C PRO A 155 -4.41 14.75 -9.27
N TYR A 156 -5.49 14.09 -9.68
CA TYR A 156 -5.62 13.55 -11.04
C TYR A 156 -6.01 14.65 -12.06
N PRO A 157 -5.50 14.61 -13.30
CA PRO A 157 -4.55 13.61 -13.82
C PRO A 157 -3.09 13.90 -13.41
N GLN A 158 -2.39 12.88 -12.95
CA GLN A 158 -0.97 12.99 -12.70
C GLN A 158 -0.18 12.97 -14.01
N SER A 159 0.87 13.78 -14.09
CA SER A 159 1.77 13.82 -15.24
C SER A 159 2.82 12.71 -15.15
N PHE A 160 3.06 12.01 -16.25
CA PHE A 160 4.14 11.05 -16.40
C PHE A 160 5.44 11.66 -16.96
N THR A 161 5.41 12.95 -17.31
CA THR A 161 6.53 13.60 -18.00
C THR A 161 7.04 14.88 -17.32
N THR A 162 6.26 15.44 -16.42
CA THR A 162 6.62 16.63 -15.65
C THR A 162 6.48 16.36 -14.16
N LEU A 163 7.23 17.12 -13.35
CA LEU A 163 7.18 17.05 -11.92
C LEU A 163 5.78 17.46 -11.42
N ASN A 164 5.17 16.61 -10.61
CA ASN A 164 3.90 16.85 -9.95
C ASN A 164 4.14 17.46 -8.56
N THR A 165 3.10 18.06 -7.97
CA THR A 165 3.19 18.65 -6.63
C THR A 165 2.13 18.05 -5.72
N ALA A 166 2.57 17.37 -4.66
CA ALA A 166 1.71 16.88 -3.60
C ALA A 166 1.34 18.03 -2.65
N GLN A 167 0.04 18.21 -2.43
CA GLN A 167 -0.54 19.29 -1.67
C GLN A 167 -0.93 18.80 -0.28
N PHE A 168 -0.54 19.52 0.77
CA PHE A 168 -0.97 19.21 2.13
C PHE A 168 -2.50 19.28 2.27
N VAL A 169 -3.08 18.30 2.94
CA VAL A 169 -4.53 18.20 3.18
C VAL A 169 -4.84 18.41 4.66
N THR A 170 -4.26 17.60 5.53
CA THR A 170 -4.51 17.64 6.98
C THR A 170 -3.47 16.85 7.74
N GLU A 171 -3.39 17.06 9.04
CA GLU A 171 -2.73 16.14 9.98
C GLU A 171 -3.73 15.06 10.43
N LEU A 172 -3.21 13.84 10.63
CA LEU A 172 -3.99 12.72 11.17
C LEU A 172 -3.89 12.68 12.71
N PRO A 173 -4.86 12.08 13.42
CA PRO A 173 -4.84 12.05 14.89
C PRO A 173 -3.82 11.05 15.50
N PHE A 174 -2.90 10.53 14.70
CA PHE A 174 -1.86 9.58 15.09
C PHE A 174 -0.56 9.84 14.31
N ASN A 175 0.50 9.13 14.66
CA ASN A 175 1.79 9.14 13.98
C ASN A 175 2.24 7.74 13.60
N TYR A 176 3.40 7.64 12.93
CA TYR A 176 4.00 6.39 12.47
C TYR A 176 3.04 5.57 11.58
N CYS A 177 2.33 6.23 10.65
CA CYS A 177 1.56 5.52 9.63
C CYS A 177 2.49 4.62 8.83
N THR A 178 2.14 3.34 8.70
CA THR A 178 2.93 2.34 7.96
C THR A 178 2.22 1.81 6.72
N ALA A 179 0.90 1.88 6.64
CA ALA A 179 0.17 1.40 5.47
C ALA A 179 -1.28 1.91 5.45
N GLY A 180 -1.93 1.74 4.32
CA GLY A 180 -3.36 1.97 4.20
C GLY A 180 -3.97 1.33 2.95
N ASP A 181 -5.30 1.18 2.95
CA ASP A 181 -6.02 0.74 1.76
C ASP A 181 -7.47 1.25 1.76
N ILE A 182 -8.03 1.34 0.57
CA ILE A 182 -9.43 1.73 0.33
C ILE A 182 -10.16 0.57 -0.33
N SER A 183 -11.31 0.18 0.23
CA SER A 183 -12.12 -0.90 -0.33
C SER A 183 -12.54 -0.64 -1.78
N ALA A 184 -12.77 -1.70 -2.55
CA ALA A 184 -13.11 -1.62 -3.96
C ALA A 184 -14.36 -0.78 -4.25
N ASP A 185 -15.31 -0.72 -3.32
CA ASP A 185 -16.49 0.16 -3.40
C ASP A 185 -16.22 1.61 -2.97
N ASN A 186 -14.96 1.93 -2.66
CA ASN A 186 -14.49 3.26 -2.25
C ASN A 186 -15.15 3.81 -0.97
N GLN A 187 -15.66 2.94 -0.11
CA GLN A 187 -16.40 3.35 1.07
C GLN A 187 -15.67 3.13 2.39
N ASP A 188 -14.86 2.09 2.47
CA ASP A 188 -14.19 1.68 3.70
C ASP A 188 -12.70 1.99 3.58
N ILE A 189 -12.18 2.82 4.46
CA ILE A 189 -10.79 3.29 4.43
C ILE A 189 -10.09 2.78 5.69
N LEU A 190 -8.93 2.18 5.50
CA LEU A 190 -8.03 1.76 6.56
C LEU A 190 -6.71 2.53 6.47
N LEU A 191 -6.23 2.97 7.61
CA LEU A 191 -4.82 3.30 7.83
C LEU A 191 -4.34 2.51 9.04
N LYS A 192 -3.06 2.21 9.09
CA LYS A 192 -2.47 1.57 10.27
C LYS A 192 -1.16 2.23 10.68
N ASN A 193 -0.79 2.01 11.92
CA ASN A 193 0.57 2.11 12.42
C ASN A 193 0.96 0.77 13.08
N TYR A 194 2.11 0.70 13.71
CA TYR A 194 2.58 -0.53 14.38
C TYR A 194 1.65 -1.06 15.47
N GLN A 195 0.79 -0.23 16.04
CA GLN A 195 0.00 -0.57 17.23
C GLN A 195 -1.49 -0.65 16.96
N GLN A 196 -2.01 0.03 15.94
CA GLN A 196 -3.44 0.23 15.75
C GLN A 196 -3.83 0.25 14.28
N VAL A 197 -5.07 -0.17 14.01
CA VAL A 197 -5.74 0.02 12.72
C VAL A 197 -6.85 1.06 12.91
N PHE A 198 -6.82 2.08 12.08
CA PHE A 198 -7.75 3.20 12.04
C PHE A 198 -8.71 3.01 10.87
N TYR A 199 -9.99 3.10 11.14
CA TYR A 199 -11.05 2.86 10.15
C TYR A 199 -11.96 4.05 10.01
N TRP A 200 -12.26 4.40 8.77
CA TRP A 200 -13.31 5.36 8.42
C TRP A 200 -14.31 4.74 7.44
N LYS A 201 -15.58 5.03 7.68
CA LYS A 201 -16.63 4.83 6.69
C LYS A 201 -16.88 6.15 5.97
N ARG A 202 -16.69 6.17 4.64
CA ARG A 202 -17.00 7.32 3.77
C ARG A 202 -18.51 7.49 3.68
N ARG A 203 -18.99 8.69 3.83
CA ARG A 203 -20.40 9.04 3.66
C ARG A 203 -20.65 9.47 2.22
N SER A 204 -21.92 9.40 1.78
CA SER A 204 -22.28 9.85 0.43
C SER A 204 -21.90 11.32 0.22
N GLY A 205 -21.19 11.61 -0.86
CA GLY A 205 -20.76 12.96 -1.21
C GLY A 205 -19.52 13.49 -0.47
N GLU A 206 -18.93 12.74 0.47
CA GLU A 206 -17.68 13.14 1.11
C GLU A 206 -16.49 12.96 0.16
N THR A 207 -15.57 13.91 0.16
CA THR A 207 -14.23 13.72 -0.39
C THR A 207 -13.38 12.94 0.60
N LEU A 208 -12.29 12.28 0.16
CA LEU A 208 -11.34 11.66 1.11
C LEU A 208 -10.73 12.70 2.06
N ALA A 209 -10.48 13.91 1.58
CA ALA A 209 -10.02 15.00 2.44
C ALA A 209 -11.00 15.32 3.59
N ASP A 210 -12.31 15.19 3.37
CA ASP A 210 -13.30 15.39 4.42
C ASP A 210 -13.39 14.19 5.36
N VAL A 211 -13.23 12.97 4.83
CA VAL A 211 -13.19 11.75 5.64
C VAL A 211 -12.08 11.83 6.68
N PHE A 212 -10.88 12.19 6.28
CA PHE A 212 -9.70 12.23 7.16
C PHE A 212 -9.69 13.38 8.18
N LYS A 213 -10.59 14.35 8.05
CA LYS A 213 -10.83 15.39 9.09
C LYS A 213 -11.69 14.89 10.25
N ARG A 214 -12.29 13.71 10.12
CA ARG A 214 -13.09 13.09 11.17
C ARG A 214 -12.23 12.13 12.00
N GLU A 215 -12.62 11.94 13.26
CA GLU A 215 -12.00 10.91 14.11
C GLU A 215 -12.26 9.51 13.54
N PRO A 216 -11.26 8.64 13.50
CA PRO A 216 -11.40 7.25 13.08
C PRO A 216 -12.09 6.39 14.15
N THR A 217 -12.62 5.26 13.71
CA THR A 217 -12.93 4.15 14.59
C THR A 217 -11.68 3.29 14.75
N LEU A 218 -11.27 3.01 15.99
CA LEU A 218 -10.17 2.09 16.25
C LEU A 218 -10.66 0.66 16.13
N LEU A 219 -10.00 -0.14 15.32
CA LEU A 219 -10.29 -1.57 15.21
C LEU A 219 -9.39 -2.35 16.18
N THR A 220 -9.95 -3.44 16.73
CA THR A 220 -9.17 -4.37 17.55
C THR A 220 -8.12 -5.05 16.68
N TYR A 221 -6.86 -4.90 17.04
CA TYR A 221 -5.71 -5.36 16.32
C TYR A 221 -4.66 -5.90 17.30
N PRO A 222 -4.24 -7.17 17.19
CA PRO A 222 -3.25 -7.77 18.11
C PRO A 222 -1.84 -7.42 17.65
N ALA A 223 -1.43 -6.19 17.87
CA ALA A 223 -0.11 -5.66 17.50
C ALA A 223 1.08 -6.44 18.11
N ASP A 224 0.85 -7.17 19.19
CA ASP A 224 1.83 -8.04 19.82
C ASP A 224 2.14 -9.33 19.02
N GLN A 225 1.22 -9.73 18.14
CA GLN A 225 1.36 -10.90 17.26
C GLN A 225 1.91 -10.52 15.87
N GLU A 226 1.86 -9.24 15.50
CA GLU A 226 2.36 -8.73 14.22
C GLU A 226 3.32 -7.58 14.49
N ARG A 227 4.55 -7.93 14.85
CA ARG A 227 5.62 -6.95 15.02
C ARG A 227 6.01 -6.37 13.67
N GLN A 228 6.40 -5.10 13.64
CA GLN A 228 6.68 -4.38 12.39
C GLN A 228 5.62 -4.64 11.32
N GLY A 229 4.35 -4.47 11.69
CA GLY A 229 3.23 -4.57 10.75
C GLY A 229 3.29 -3.44 9.74
N GLU A 230 3.80 -3.71 8.54
CA GLU A 230 4.04 -2.69 7.50
C GLU A 230 2.95 -2.67 6.43
N ALA A 231 2.14 -3.70 6.29
CA ALA A 231 1.17 -3.76 5.19
C ALA A 231 -0.26 -4.03 5.64
N ILE A 232 -1.23 -3.49 4.89
CA ILE A 232 -2.67 -3.75 5.04
C ILE A 232 -3.37 -3.72 3.69
N ALA A 233 -4.29 -4.65 3.45
CA ALA A 233 -5.07 -4.71 2.21
C ALA A 233 -6.51 -5.16 2.45
N TRP A 234 -7.50 -4.50 1.86
CA TRP A 234 -8.87 -5.01 1.79
C TRP A 234 -8.94 -6.27 0.92
N ALA A 235 -9.74 -7.23 1.31
CA ALA A 235 -10.20 -8.26 0.37
C ALA A 235 -11.03 -7.61 -0.74
N THR A 236 -10.97 -8.14 -1.96
CA THR A 236 -11.67 -7.58 -3.13
C THR A 236 -13.18 -7.43 -2.94
N ASP A 237 -13.79 -8.29 -2.10
CA ASP A 237 -15.20 -8.26 -1.75
C ASP A 237 -15.52 -7.44 -0.49
N ALA A 238 -14.53 -6.75 0.05
CA ALA A 238 -14.61 -6.00 1.31
C ALA A 238 -15.13 -6.81 2.51
N SER A 239 -15.03 -8.15 2.47
CA SER A 239 -15.45 -9.04 3.57
C SER A 239 -14.54 -8.99 4.79
N GLY A 240 -13.35 -8.39 4.64
CA GLY A 240 -12.34 -8.23 5.65
C GLY A 240 -11.07 -7.65 5.06
N PHE A 241 -10.01 -7.62 5.84
CA PHE A 241 -8.71 -7.12 5.40
C PHE A 241 -7.57 -8.03 5.84
N TYR A 242 -6.49 -7.99 5.09
CA TYR A 242 -5.25 -8.69 5.37
C TYR A 242 -4.24 -7.73 5.98
N THR A 243 -3.37 -8.26 6.85
CA THR A 243 -2.17 -7.57 7.32
C THR A 243 -0.98 -8.52 7.30
N VAL A 244 0.19 -7.95 7.14
CA VAL A 244 1.46 -8.67 7.27
C VAL A 244 2.53 -7.71 7.78
N GLY A 245 3.43 -8.22 8.60
CA GLY A 245 4.61 -7.49 9.05
C GLY A 245 5.88 -8.05 8.43
N GLU A 246 6.95 -7.30 8.55
CA GLU A 246 8.29 -7.76 8.21
C GLU A 246 8.78 -8.83 9.19
N LYS A 247 9.69 -9.66 8.71
CA LYS A 247 10.42 -10.58 9.57
C LYS A 247 11.60 -9.85 10.20
N LEU A 248 11.60 -9.77 11.52
CA LEU A 248 12.70 -9.15 12.25
C LEU A 248 14.03 -9.93 12.05
N ALA A 249 15.04 -9.25 11.55
CA ALA A 249 16.36 -9.82 11.36
C ALA A 249 16.93 -10.31 12.71
N GLY A 250 17.42 -11.57 12.75
CA GLY A 250 18.00 -12.18 13.94
C GLY A 250 17.00 -12.82 14.90
N PHE A 251 15.71 -12.79 14.61
CA PHE A 251 14.68 -13.49 15.36
C PHE A 251 14.14 -14.68 14.53
N ASP A 252 13.98 -15.84 15.19
CA ASP A 252 13.34 -17.02 14.58
C ASP A 252 11.80 -16.91 14.71
N GLU A 253 11.27 -15.78 14.26
CA GLU A 253 9.82 -15.51 14.30
C GLU A 253 9.18 -15.94 12.97
N LYS A 254 7.95 -16.45 13.07
CA LYS A 254 7.13 -16.76 11.91
C LYS A 254 6.54 -15.46 11.37
N GLN A 255 6.68 -15.26 10.08
CA GLN A 255 5.96 -14.19 9.38
C GLN A 255 4.58 -14.74 8.97
N GLU A 256 3.54 -14.10 9.43
CA GLU A 256 2.16 -14.55 9.21
C GLU A 256 1.35 -13.51 8.44
N LEU A 257 0.57 -13.97 7.47
CA LEU A 257 -0.45 -13.19 6.78
C LEU A 257 -1.77 -13.36 7.54
N PHE A 258 -2.21 -12.34 8.24
CA PHE A 258 -3.46 -12.36 9.00
C PHE A 258 -4.64 -11.92 8.14
N PHE A 259 -5.80 -12.50 8.37
CA PHE A 259 -7.07 -12.05 7.82
C PHE A 259 -8.07 -11.72 8.94
N TYR A 260 -8.59 -10.51 8.89
CA TYR A 260 -9.58 -9.98 9.84
C TYR A 260 -10.91 -9.82 9.14
N LYS A 261 -11.87 -10.65 9.49
CA LYS A 261 -13.21 -10.59 8.92
C LYS A 261 -13.94 -9.33 9.40
N LYS A 262 -14.53 -8.59 8.47
CA LYS A 262 -15.43 -7.47 8.79
C LYS A 262 -16.68 -8.00 9.48
N LYS A 263 -17.09 -7.37 10.58
CA LYS A 263 -18.29 -7.72 11.35
C LYS A 263 -19.53 -7.00 10.83
#